data_f2e49d136639e6f59c2de639a5f0ca8c
#
_entry.id   f2e49d136639e6f59c2de639a5f0ca8c
#
_cell.length_a   1.000
_cell.length_b   1.000
_cell.length_c   1.000
_cell.angle_alpha   90.00
_cell.angle_beta   90.00
_cell.angle_gamma   90.00
#
_symmetry.space_group_name_H-M   'P 1'
#
loop_
_entity.id
_entity.type
_entity.pdbx_description
1 polymer ?
#
loop_
_entity_poly.entity_id
_entity_poly.type
_entity_poly.pdbx_seq_one_letter_code
_entity_poly.pdbx_strand_id
1 'polypeptide(L)' 'MARSEAIGLIETFGIVYAIEAADAMCKAADVELIGFENTASGYISVLTEGDVGACRTAVE' A
#
# COMPACT_ATOMS: atom_id res chain seq x y z
N MET A 1 18.59 -0.41 -1.54
CA MET A 1 17.17 -0.53 -1.79
C MET A 1 16.90 -1.72 -2.70
N ALA A 2 15.92 -2.52 -2.33
CA ALA A 2 15.59 -3.67 -3.14
C ALA A 2 14.96 -3.23 -4.45
N ARG A 3 15.15 -4.03 -5.48
CA ARG A 3 14.52 -3.76 -6.76
C ARG A 3 13.02 -4.01 -6.64
N SER A 4 12.23 -3.04 -7.09
CA SER A 4 10.78 -3.17 -7.09
C SER A 4 10.33 -3.98 -8.30
N GLU A 5 9.52 -4.99 -8.06
CA GLU A 5 9.00 -5.86 -9.11
C GLU A 5 7.50 -5.78 -9.24
N ALA A 6 6.83 -5.26 -8.22
CA ALA A 6 5.38 -5.20 -8.21
C ALA A 6 4.92 -4.03 -7.35
N ILE A 7 3.67 -3.66 -7.54
CA ILE A 7 3.01 -2.63 -6.76
C ILE A 7 1.80 -3.26 -6.08
N GLY A 8 1.68 -3.00 -4.77
CA GLY A 8 0.50 -3.37 -4.02
C GLY A 8 -0.39 -2.14 -3.84
N LEU A 9 -1.68 -2.31 -3.97
CA LEU A 9 -2.63 -1.20 -3.86
C LEU A 9 -3.81 -1.60 -3.02
N ILE A 10 -4.16 -0.75 -2.06
CA ILE A 10 -5.38 -0.86 -1.28
C ILE A 10 -6.10 0.47 -1.38
N GLU A 11 -7.39 0.44 -1.68
CA GLU A 11 -8.21 1.63 -1.72
C GLU A 11 -9.03 1.72 -0.45
N THR A 12 -9.01 2.90 0.18
CA THR A 12 -9.75 3.15 1.41
C THR A 12 -10.64 4.35 1.26
N PHE A 13 -11.63 4.46 2.14
CA PHE A 13 -12.48 5.65 2.19
C PHE A 13 -12.02 6.51 3.35
N GLY A 14 -11.33 7.60 3.03
CA GLY A 14 -10.83 8.54 4.01
C GLY A 14 -9.36 8.31 4.39
N ILE A 15 -8.71 9.39 4.86
CA ILE A 15 -7.26 9.36 5.13
C ILE A 15 -6.90 8.53 6.37
N VAL A 16 -7.79 8.46 7.36
CA VAL A 16 -7.49 7.73 8.58
C VAL A 16 -7.28 6.24 8.27
N TYR A 17 -8.20 5.67 7.50
CA TYR A 17 -8.07 4.26 7.11
C TYR A 17 -6.90 4.04 6.18
N ALA A 18 -6.57 5.04 5.35
CA ALA A 18 -5.41 4.93 4.47
C ALA A 18 -4.12 4.83 5.27
N ILE A 19 -3.99 5.63 6.33
CA ILE A 19 -2.80 5.59 7.19
C ILE A 19 -2.71 4.24 7.89
N GLU A 20 -3.83 3.72 8.41
CA GLU A 20 -3.83 2.42 9.05
C GLU A 20 -3.50 1.30 8.08
N ALA A 21 -4.02 1.38 6.85
CA ALA A 21 -3.72 0.40 5.83
C ALA A 21 -2.22 0.41 5.49
N ALA A 22 -1.64 1.60 5.35
CA ALA A 22 -0.21 1.72 5.06
C ALA A 22 0.63 1.07 6.16
N ASP A 23 0.29 1.33 7.42
CA ASP A 23 1.00 0.74 8.54
C ASP A 23 0.89 -0.79 8.53
N ALA A 24 -0.32 -1.30 8.29
CA ALA A 24 -0.56 -2.74 8.26
C ALA A 24 0.21 -3.41 7.12
N MET A 25 0.23 -2.78 5.94
CA MET A 25 0.96 -3.32 4.79
C MET A 25 2.44 -3.41 5.07
N CYS A 26 3.02 -2.37 5.64
CA CYS A 26 4.45 -2.34 5.92
C CYS A 26 4.85 -3.29 7.06
N LYS A 27 3.93 -3.57 7.97
CA LYS A 27 4.18 -4.53 9.05
C LYS A 27 4.02 -5.97 8.59
N ALA A 28 3.12 -6.20 7.63
CA ALA A 28 2.81 -7.56 7.17
C ALA A 28 3.86 -8.11 6.22
N ALA A 29 4.57 -7.25 5.51
CA ALA A 29 5.49 -7.69 4.48
C ALA A 29 6.61 -6.68 4.26
N ASP A 30 7.66 -7.13 3.59
CA ASP A 30 8.81 -6.27 3.27
C ASP A 30 8.50 -5.48 2.01
N VAL A 31 7.69 -4.44 2.18
CA VAL A 31 7.34 -3.52 1.10
C VAL A 31 7.67 -2.10 1.53
N GLU A 32 7.85 -1.22 0.55
CA GLU A 32 8.06 0.21 0.80
C GLU A 32 6.80 0.97 0.43
N LEU A 33 6.44 1.93 1.25
CA LEU A 33 5.31 2.80 0.96
C LEU A 33 5.73 3.79 -0.12
N ILE A 34 5.02 3.77 -1.25
CA ILE A 34 5.26 4.75 -2.32
C ILE A 34 4.54 6.06 -1.99
N GLY A 35 3.31 5.96 -1.54
CA GLY A 35 2.53 7.14 -1.21
C GLY A 35 1.04 6.87 -1.22
N PHE A 36 0.31 7.97 -1.21
CA PHE A 36 -1.14 7.95 -1.23
C PHE A 36 -1.64 8.70 -2.45
N GLU A 37 -2.73 8.23 -3.04
CA GLU A 37 -3.38 8.95 -4.14
C GLU A 37 -4.84 9.16 -3.82
N ASN A 38 -5.27 10.42 -3.92
CA ASN A 38 -6.67 10.75 -3.76
C ASN A 38 -7.34 10.62 -5.13
N THR A 39 -8.10 9.56 -5.31
CA THR A 39 -8.64 9.24 -6.62
C THR A 39 -9.94 9.98 -6.91
N ALA A 40 -10.90 9.99 -5.99
CA ALA A 40 -12.14 10.74 -6.15
C ALA A 40 -13.04 10.51 -4.95
N SER A 41 -13.92 11.46 -4.67
CA SER A 41 -15.03 11.29 -3.71
C SER A 41 -14.61 10.75 -2.35
N GLY A 42 -13.42 11.13 -1.88
CA GLY A 42 -12.93 10.71 -0.57
C GLY A 42 -12.21 9.38 -0.56
N TYR A 43 -12.07 8.71 -1.69
CA TYR A 43 -11.30 7.48 -1.77
C TYR A 43 -9.81 7.78 -1.88
N ILE A 44 -9.02 7.01 -1.15
CA ILE A 44 -7.57 7.17 -1.13
C ILE A 44 -6.93 5.82 -1.40
N SER A 45 -6.06 5.78 -2.41
CA SER A 45 -5.30 4.59 -2.73
C SER A 45 -3.97 4.63 -1.99
N VAL A 46 -3.65 3.52 -1.33
CA VAL A 46 -2.37 3.33 -0.65
C VAL A 46 -1.52 2.43 -1.52
N LEU A 47 -0.35 2.94 -1.91
CA LEU A 47 0.52 2.21 -2.84
C LEU A 47 1.81 1.82 -2.17
N THR A 48 2.17 0.55 -2.33
CA THR A 48 3.44 0.03 -1.86
C THR A 48 4.16 -0.67 -3.00
N GLU A 49 5.47 -0.86 -2.87
CA GLU A 49 6.26 -1.58 -3.86
C GLU A 49 7.15 -2.59 -3.19
N GLY A 50 7.46 -3.66 -3.92
CA GLY A 50 8.31 -4.72 -3.45
C GLY A 50 8.31 -5.87 -4.43
N ASP A 51 8.77 -7.05 -4.01
CA ASP A 51 8.64 -8.20 -4.89
C ASP A 51 7.19 -8.69 -4.90
N VAL A 52 6.88 -9.58 -5.85
CA VAL A 52 5.50 -10.04 -6.04
C VAL A 52 4.93 -10.70 -4.80
N GLY A 53 5.72 -11.55 -4.15
CA GLY A 53 5.28 -12.24 -2.95
C GLY A 53 5.01 -11.29 -1.80
N ALA A 54 5.91 -10.32 -1.59
CA ALA A 54 5.75 -9.33 -0.54
C ALA A 54 4.50 -8.48 -0.77
N CYS A 55 4.27 -8.05 -2.01
CA CYS A 55 3.09 -7.26 -2.32
C CYS A 55 1.80 -8.05 -2.09
N ARG A 56 1.78 -9.33 -2.44
CA ARG A 56 0.63 -10.19 -2.17
C ARG A 56 0.32 -10.24 -0.68
N THR A 57 1.34 -10.50 0.12
CA THR A 57 1.17 -10.59 1.57
C THR A 57 0.70 -9.26 2.13
N ALA A 58 1.25 -8.16 1.65
CA ALA A 58 0.88 -6.83 2.15
C ALA A 58 -0.59 -6.51 1.90
N VAL A 59 -1.13 -6.94 0.75
CA VAL A 59 -2.51 -6.62 0.37
C VAL A 59 -3.52 -7.54 1.05
N GLU A 60 -3.10 -8.72 1.44
CA GLU A 60 -3.98 -9.64 2.17
C GLU A 60 -4.31 -9.15 3.57
#